data_26dec52e858a16174c6116a9a3ddac24
#
_entry.id   26dec52e858a16174c6116a9a3ddac24
#
_cell.length_a   1.000
_cell.length_b   1.000
_cell.length_c   1.000
_cell.angle_alpha   90.00
_cell.angle_beta   90.00
_cell.angle_gamma   90.00
#
_symmetry.space_group_name_H-M   'P 1'
#
loop_
_entity.id
_entity.type
_entity.pdbx_description
1 polymer ?
#
loop_
_entity_poly.entity_id
_entity_poly.type
_entity_poly.pdbx_seq_one_letter_code
_entity_poly.pdbx_strand_id
1 'polypeptide(L)'
;HDALPISEIKDVRGLDGIKEATYNLGGAEVRVAVAHGMKNAKVLLDEIRAGKSPYQFIEIMGCPGGCVAGGGQPYVKPCFMPNEDDDILDTYKEKRAAALYKEDRMKKNRLSHENKQIIELYEKFLGEPNSHKAHELLHTSYNANREKFKD
;
A
#
# COMPACT_ATOMS: atom_id res chain seq x y z
N HIS A 1 -7.13 -9.82 -2.80
CA HIS A 1 -5.79 -9.89 -3.40
C HIS A 1 -5.77 -10.58 -4.77
N ASP A 2 -6.66 -11.51 -5.03
CA ASP A 2 -6.60 -12.34 -6.24
C ASP A 2 -7.55 -11.88 -7.35
N ALA A 3 -8.26 -10.79 -7.15
CA ALA A 3 -9.27 -10.33 -8.11
C ALA A 3 -8.70 -9.61 -9.34
N LEU A 4 -7.41 -9.26 -9.34
CA LEU A 4 -6.80 -8.47 -10.42
C LEU A 4 -5.40 -8.96 -10.74
N PRO A 5 -5.09 -9.25 -12.01
CA PRO A 5 -3.72 -9.29 -12.46
C PRO A 5 -3.15 -7.87 -12.36
N ILE A 6 -2.57 -7.56 -11.20
CA ILE A 6 -1.89 -6.28 -10.96
C ILE A 6 -0.54 -6.32 -11.68
N SER A 7 -0.58 -6.50 -12.99
CA SER A 7 0.65 -6.63 -13.77
C SER A 7 1.41 -5.32 -13.88
N GLU A 8 0.78 -4.16 -13.82
CA GLU A 8 1.47 -2.88 -13.94
C GLU A 8 0.70 -1.72 -13.29
N ILE A 9 0.68 -1.65 -11.96
CA ILE A 9 0.23 -0.45 -11.27
C ILE A 9 1.37 0.58 -11.33
N LYS A 10 1.41 1.41 -12.36
CA LYS A 10 2.38 2.51 -12.48
C LYS A 10 1.84 3.79 -11.87
N ASP A 11 0.57 4.04 -12.01
CA ASP A 11 -0.07 5.33 -11.75
C ASP A 11 -0.12 5.73 -10.27
N VAL A 12 -0.16 4.75 -9.36
CA VAL A 12 -0.13 5.00 -7.90
C VAL A 12 1.25 4.82 -7.28
N ARG A 13 2.30 4.59 -8.09
CA ARG A 13 3.70 4.54 -7.62
C ARG A 13 4.32 5.93 -7.57
N GLY A 14 5.33 6.11 -6.75
CA GLY A 14 6.07 7.36 -6.61
C GLY A 14 5.84 8.03 -5.26
N LEU A 15 6.36 9.24 -5.12
CA LEU A 15 6.37 10.01 -3.88
C LEU A 15 5.39 11.18 -3.86
N ASP A 16 4.64 11.41 -4.93
CA ASP A 16 3.65 12.47 -5.01
C ASP A 16 2.63 12.36 -3.88
N GLY A 17 2.26 13.49 -3.32
CA GLY A 17 1.41 13.56 -2.13
C GLY A 17 0.01 12.98 -2.31
N ILE A 18 -0.57 13.16 -3.50
CA ILE A 18 -1.82 12.52 -3.94
C ILE A 18 -1.55 11.89 -5.30
N LYS A 19 -1.94 10.64 -5.47
CA LYS A 19 -1.86 9.90 -6.73
C LYS A 19 -3.20 9.28 -7.04
N GLU A 20 -3.54 9.25 -8.31
CA GLU A 20 -4.82 8.78 -8.80
C GLU A 20 -4.61 7.71 -9.87
N ALA A 21 -5.51 6.75 -9.93
CA ALA A 21 -5.56 5.77 -11.00
C ALA A 21 -7.00 5.37 -11.30
N THR A 22 -7.20 4.90 -12.52
CA THR A 22 -8.48 4.37 -12.96
C THR A 22 -8.29 2.95 -13.48
N TYR A 23 -9.08 2.02 -12.95
CA TYR A 23 -9.03 0.61 -13.32
C TYR A 23 -10.36 0.15 -13.86
N ASN A 24 -10.34 -0.74 -14.84
CA ASN A 24 -11.54 -1.42 -15.28
C ASN A 24 -11.65 -2.78 -14.58
N LEU A 25 -12.66 -2.93 -13.75
CA LEU A 25 -12.93 -4.13 -12.96
C LEU A 25 -14.22 -4.80 -13.47
N GLY A 26 -14.07 -5.83 -14.29
CA GLY A 26 -15.22 -6.55 -14.79
C GLY A 26 -16.22 -5.70 -15.59
N GLY A 27 -15.72 -4.68 -16.29
CA GLY A 27 -16.54 -3.73 -17.06
C GLY A 27 -16.95 -2.47 -16.30
N ALA A 28 -16.67 -2.38 -15.00
CA ALA A 28 -16.89 -1.18 -14.20
C ALA A 28 -15.60 -0.36 -14.08
N GLU A 29 -15.68 0.95 -14.33
CA GLU A 29 -14.60 1.88 -14.10
C GLU A 29 -14.52 2.20 -12.60
N VAL A 30 -13.36 1.91 -11.98
CA VAL A 30 -13.08 2.20 -10.58
C VAL A 30 -11.94 3.20 -10.48
N ARG A 31 -12.22 4.35 -9.91
CA ARG A 31 -11.23 5.39 -9.63
C ARG A 31 -10.71 5.24 -8.22
N VAL A 32 -9.40 5.25 -8.07
CA VAL A 32 -8.72 5.15 -6.78
C VAL A 32 -7.81 6.34 -6.55
N ALA A 33 -7.65 6.72 -5.29
CA ALA A 33 -6.68 7.73 -4.88
C ALA A 33 -5.82 7.22 -3.74
N VAL A 34 -4.54 7.58 -3.74
CA VAL A 34 -3.61 7.31 -2.64
C VAL A 34 -3.05 8.63 -2.14
N ALA A 35 -3.27 8.95 -0.87
CA ALA A 35 -2.75 10.16 -0.23
C ALA A 35 -1.66 9.83 0.77
N HIS A 36 -0.55 10.56 0.71
CA HIS A 36 0.54 10.49 1.67
C HIS A 36 0.50 11.67 2.63
N GLY A 37 0.43 11.38 3.93
CA GLY A 37 0.37 12.37 5.00
C GLY A 37 -1.01 13.01 5.16
N MET A 38 -1.26 13.52 6.36
CA MET A 38 -2.59 14.03 6.74
C MET A 38 -3.00 15.32 6.01
N LYS A 39 -2.03 16.13 5.56
CA LYS A 39 -2.31 17.33 4.76
C LYS A 39 -2.99 16.95 3.44
N ASN A 40 -2.49 15.93 2.76
CA ASN A 40 -3.05 15.45 1.49
C ASN A 40 -4.36 14.67 1.71
N ALA A 41 -4.42 13.87 2.79
CA ALA A 41 -5.65 13.20 3.18
C ALA A 41 -6.81 14.18 3.40
N LYS A 42 -6.53 15.35 4.01
CA LYS A 42 -7.52 16.39 4.23
C LYS A 42 -8.17 16.87 2.92
N VAL A 43 -7.41 17.01 1.85
CA VAL A 43 -7.92 17.42 0.53
C VAL A 43 -9.00 16.44 0.06
N LEU A 44 -8.69 15.13 0.05
CA LEU A 44 -9.63 14.09 -0.37
C LEU A 44 -10.87 14.02 0.56
N LEU A 45 -10.68 14.20 1.86
CA LEU A 45 -11.79 14.22 2.82
C LEU A 45 -12.70 15.44 2.63
N ASP A 46 -12.14 16.60 2.28
CA ASP A 46 -12.92 17.79 1.99
C ASP A 46 -13.73 17.62 0.70
N GLU A 47 -13.20 16.94 -0.32
CA GLU A 47 -13.94 16.57 -1.53
C GLU A 47 -15.10 15.61 -1.22
N ILE A 48 -14.90 14.63 -0.35
CA ILE A 48 -15.96 13.71 0.11
C ILE A 48 -17.06 14.51 0.83
N ARG A 49 -16.69 15.39 1.77
CA ARG A 49 -17.65 16.24 2.51
C ARG A 49 -18.45 17.15 1.58
N ALA A 50 -17.82 17.62 0.51
CA ALA A 50 -18.48 18.46 -0.50
C ALA A 50 -19.35 17.67 -1.48
N GLY A 51 -19.38 16.31 -1.40
CA GLY A 51 -20.08 15.45 -2.35
C GLY A 51 -19.47 15.45 -3.76
N LYS A 52 -18.17 15.78 -3.89
CA LYS A 52 -17.47 15.94 -5.16
C LYS A 52 -16.41 14.86 -5.42
N SER A 53 -16.19 13.95 -4.48
CA SER A 53 -15.18 12.89 -4.63
C SER A 53 -15.56 11.93 -5.76
N PRO A 54 -14.70 11.73 -6.77
CA PRO A 54 -14.95 10.77 -7.84
C PRO A 54 -14.46 9.36 -7.52
N TYR A 55 -13.87 9.14 -6.34
CA TYR A 55 -13.17 7.91 -6.01
C TYR A 55 -14.07 6.89 -5.33
N GLN A 56 -13.97 5.63 -5.75
CA GLN A 56 -14.60 4.49 -5.11
C GLN A 56 -13.71 3.90 -4.01
N PHE A 57 -12.39 4.12 -4.10
CA PHE A 57 -11.43 3.66 -3.11
C PHE A 57 -10.37 4.74 -2.84
N ILE A 58 -10.08 4.98 -1.56
CA ILE A 58 -9.06 5.93 -1.13
C ILE A 58 -8.17 5.25 -0.10
N GLU A 59 -6.86 5.22 -0.37
CA GLU A 59 -5.85 4.79 0.58
C GLU A 59 -5.18 6.01 1.22
N ILE A 60 -5.07 6.02 2.54
CA ILE A 60 -4.38 7.08 3.29
C ILE A 60 -3.18 6.48 4.00
N MET A 61 -1.99 6.92 3.62
CA MET A 61 -0.74 6.59 4.27
C MET A 61 -0.33 7.73 5.21
N GLY A 62 -0.09 7.43 6.49
CA GLY A 62 0.24 8.44 7.49
C GLY A 62 1.58 9.16 7.25
N CYS A 63 2.54 8.45 6.63
CA CYS A 63 3.87 8.99 6.38
C CYS A 63 3.96 9.68 5.01
N PRO A 64 4.52 10.89 4.91
CA PRO A 64 4.83 11.52 3.63
C PRO A 64 5.79 10.66 2.81
N GLY A 65 5.41 10.33 1.57
CA GLY A 65 6.18 9.40 0.72
C GLY A 65 5.87 7.92 0.96
N GLY A 66 4.95 7.59 1.88
CA GLY A 66 4.55 6.22 2.19
C GLY A 66 5.54 5.47 3.06
N CYS A 67 5.57 4.14 2.97
CA CYS A 67 6.36 3.26 3.86
C CYS A 67 7.88 3.50 3.80
N VAL A 68 8.40 4.07 2.73
CA VAL A 68 9.85 4.40 2.61
C VAL A 68 10.30 5.53 3.55
N ALA A 69 9.34 6.28 4.10
CA ALA A 69 9.57 7.32 5.09
C ALA A 69 9.06 6.94 6.49
N GLY A 70 8.51 5.73 6.65
CA GLY A 70 7.89 5.27 7.89
C GLY A 70 8.87 4.70 8.91
N GLY A 71 8.33 4.33 10.06
CA GLY A 71 9.05 3.63 11.12
C GLY A 71 9.64 2.30 10.62
N GLY A 72 10.80 1.93 11.16
CA GLY A 72 11.54 0.75 10.70
C GLY A 72 12.54 1.03 9.58
N GLN A 73 12.45 2.19 8.92
CA GLN A 73 13.50 2.62 7.98
C GLN A 73 14.72 3.13 8.76
N PRO A 74 15.95 2.96 8.21
CA PRO A 74 17.14 3.48 8.83
C PRO A 74 17.05 4.98 9.11
N TYR A 75 17.41 5.38 10.32
CA TYR A 75 17.43 6.78 10.69
C TYR A 75 18.55 7.53 9.94
N VAL A 76 18.20 8.67 9.35
CA VAL A 76 19.17 9.56 8.71
C VAL A 76 19.69 10.53 9.77
N LYS A 77 21.00 10.47 10.07
CA LYS A 77 21.61 11.35 11.09
C LYS A 77 21.58 12.79 10.61
N PRO A 78 21.30 13.75 11.51
CA PRO A 78 21.28 15.19 11.18
C PRO A 78 22.60 15.72 10.58
N CYS A 79 23.74 15.09 10.90
CA CYS A 79 25.04 15.50 10.35
C CYS A 79 25.19 15.25 8.84
N PHE A 80 24.32 14.46 8.26
CA PHE A 80 24.23 14.26 6.81
C PHE A 80 23.19 15.19 6.16
N MET A 81 22.53 16.04 6.94
CA MET A 81 21.63 17.07 6.48
C MET A 81 22.40 18.40 6.52
N PRO A 82 22.92 18.89 5.40
CA PRO A 82 23.78 20.09 5.41
C PRO A 82 23.04 21.38 5.74
N ASN A 83 21.72 21.41 5.58
CA ASN A 83 20.85 22.52 5.98
C ASN A 83 19.44 21.99 6.25
N GLU A 84 18.57 22.81 6.83
CA GLU A 84 17.16 22.49 7.12
C GLU A 84 16.28 22.30 5.86
N ASP A 85 16.90 22.26 4.68
CA ASP A 85 16.19 22.09 3.41
C ASP A 85 15.68 20.67 3.25
N ASP A 86 14.40 20.54 2.97
CA ASP A 86 13.63 19.28 2.77
C ASP A 86 14.20 18.36 1.69
N ASP A 87 15.04 18.87 0.80
CA ASP A 87 15.54 18.18 -0.40
C ASP A 87 16.37 16.91 -0.10
N ILE A 88 17.06 16.85 1.04
CA ILE A 88 17.88 15.67 1.36
C ILE A 88 17.04 14.50 1.84
N LEU A 89 16.00 14.77 2.63
CA LEU A 89 15.07 13.74 3.05
C LEU A 89 14.35 13.15 1.84
N ASP A 90 13.99 13.96 0.88
CA ASP A 90 13.35 13.50 -0.36
C ASP A 90 14.30 12.66 -1.19
N THR A 91 15.58 13.03 -1.30
CA THR A 91 16.60 12.20 -1.95
C THR A 91 16.75 10.80 -1.30
N TYR A 92 16.68 10.68 0.04
CA TYR A 92 16.73 9.38 0.71
C TYR A 92 15.45 8.55 0.45
N LYS A 93 14.29 9.17 0.45
CA LYS A 93 13.03 8.50 0.10
C LYS A 93 13.06 7.98 -1.34
N GLU A 94 13.53 8.80 -2.28
CA GLU A 94 13.69 8.41 -3.69
C GLU A 94 14.64 7.22 -3.85
N LYS A 95 15.80 7.24 -3.20
CA LYS A 95 16.75 6.12 -3.24
C LYS A 95 16.16 4.84 -2.67
N ARG A 96 15.42 4.92 -1.56
CA ARG A 96 14.74 3.79 -0.94
C ARG A 96 13.63 3.24 -1.86
N ALA A 97 12.81 4.11 -2.41
CA ALA A 97 11.78 3.73 -3.37
C ALA A 97 12.38 3.07 -4.61
N ALA A 98 13.44 3.65 -5.17
CA ALA A 98 14.16 3.09 -6.32
C ALA A 98 14.73 1.70 -6.04
N ALA A 99 15.27 1.47 -4.83
CA ALA A 99 15.78 0.17 -4.42
C ALA A 99 14.67 -0.88 -4.35
N LEU A 100 13.51 -0.54 -3.75
CA LEU A 100 12.35 -1.43 -3.68
C LEU A 100 11.78 -1.74 -5.06
N TYR A 101 11.64 -0.74 -5.92
CA TYR A 101 11.16 -0.94 -7.29
C TYR A 101 12.15 -1.77 -8.14
N LYS A 102 13.45 -1.61 -7.91
CA LYS A 102 14.46 -2.46 -8.55
C LYS A 102 14.32 -3.91 -8.11
N GLU A 103 14.19 -4.14 -6.81
CA GLU A 103 14.02 -5.48 -6.24
C GLU A 103 12.73 -6.14 -6.78
N ASP A 104 11.61 -5.42 -6.79
CA ASP A 104 10.35 -5.90 -7.35
C ASP A 104 10.49 -6.33 -8.81
N ARG A 105 11.15 -5.50 -9.65
CA ARG A 105 11.36 -5.84 -11.07
C ARG A 105 12.24 -7.07 -11.29
N MET A 106 13.15 -7.36 -10.35
CA MET A 106 14.05 -8.51 -10.45
C MET A 106 13.42 -9.83 -9.96
N LYS A 107 12.30 -9.78 -9.25
CA LYS A 107 11.62 -10.98 -8.76
C LYS A 107 10.95 -11.74 -9.90
N LYS A 108 11.16 -13.05 -9.91
CA LYS A 108 10.51 -13.97 -10.87
C LYS A 108 9.02 -14.14 -10.55
N ASN A 109 8.69 -14.26 -9.27
CA ASN A 109 7.34 -14.43 -8.76
C ASN A 109 6.84 -13.09 -8.25
N ARG A 110 6.21 -12.30 -9.11
CA ARG A 110 5.63 -11.00 -8.73
C ARG A 110 4.16 -11.09 -8.36
N LEU A 111 3.47 -12.09 -8.88
CA LEU A 111 2.05 -12.29 -8.68
C LEU A 111 1.83 -13.50 -7.76
N SER A 112 1.06 -13.32 -6.70
CA SER A 112 0.82 -14.39 -5.71
C SER A 112 0.11 -15.59 -6.32
N HIS A 113 -0.84 -15.37 -7.22
CA HIS A 113 -1.58 -16.43 -7.91
C HIS A 113 -0.75 -17.22 -8.95
N GLU A 114 0.44 -16.75 -9.32
CA GLU A 114 1.39 -17.46 -10.16
C GLU A 114 2.48 -18.17 -9.33
N ASN A 115 2.54 -17.90 -8.03
CA ASN A 115 3.52 -18.51 -7.16
C ASN A 115 3.11 -19.95 -6.82
N LYS A 116 3.89 -20.91 -7.33
CA LYS A 116 3.65 -22.35 -7.15
C LYS A 116 3.54 -22.76 -5.68
N GLN A 117 4.31 -22.14 -4.78
CA GLN A 117 4.26 -22.44 -3.35
C GLN A 117 2.91 -22.01 -2.72
N ILE A 118 2.37 -20.88 -3.17
CA ILE A 118 1.07 -20.40 -2.72
C ILE A 118 -0.04 -21.30 -3.27
N ILE A 119 0.02 -21.64 -4.56
CA ILE A 119 -0.94 -22.56 -5.19
C ILE A 119 -0.94 -23.89 -4.43
N GLU A 120 0.23 -24.48 -4.20
CA GLU A 120 0.37 -25.75 -3.47
C GLU A 120 -0.16 -25.66 -2.02
N LEU A 121 0.05 -24.53 -1.34
CA LEU A 121 -0.47 -24.28 0.01
C LEU A 121 -2.00 -24.30 0.02
N TYR A 122 -2.63 -23.66 -0.97
CA TYR A 122 -4.08 -23.67 -1.08
C TYR A 122 -4.60 -25.07 -1.42
N GLU A 123 -4.04 -25.74 -2.42
CA GLU A 123 -4.46 -27.08 -2.83
C GLU A 123 -4.32 -28.14 -1.71
N LYS A 124 -3.23 -28.10 -0.94
CA LYS A 124 -2.94 -29.12 0.07
C LYS A 124 -3.46 -28.79 1.47
N PHE A 125 -3.67 -27.52 1.79
CA PHE A 125 -3.93 -27.12 3.16
C PHE A 125 -5.08 -26.15 3.34
N LEU A 126 -5.12 -25.04 2.64
CA LEU A 126 -6.12 -23.98 2.84
C LEU A 126 -7.43 -24.23 2.08
N GLY A 127 -7.41 -25.07 1.04
CA GLY A 127 -8.53 -25.26 0.13
C GLY A 127 -8.61 -24.16 -0.93
N GLU A 128 -9.79 -23.68 -1.23
CA GLU A 128 -9.98 -22.59 -2.20
C GLU A 128 -9.71 -21.23 -1.57
N PRO A 129 -9.31 -20.19 -2.35
CA PRO A 129 -9.30 -18.82 -1.90
C PRO A 129 -10.65 -18.43 -1.27
N ASN A 130 -10.60 -17.74 -0.14
CA ASN A 130 -11.78 -17.40 0.68
C ASN A 130 -12.54 -18.60 1.28
N SER A 131 -11.99 -19.82 1.27
CA SER A 131 -12.56 -20.94 2.00
C SER A 131 -12.67 -20.60 3.51
N HIS A 132 -13.56 -21.31 4.23
CA HIS A 132 -13.71 -21.10 5.67
C HIS A 132 -12.37 -21.25 6.41
N LYS A 133 -11.57 -22.24 6.06
CA LYS A 133 -10.25 -22.48 6.66
C LYS A 133 -9.25 -21.37 6.36
N ALA A 134 -9.23 -20.88 5.11
CA ALA A 134 -8.37 -19.76 4.73
C ALA A 134 -8.79 -18.49 5.50
N HIS A 135 -10.10 -18.25 5.63
CA HIS A 135 -10.61 -17.12 6.39
C HIS A 135 -10.24 -17.22 7.89
N GLU A 136 -10.44 -18.35 8.51
CA GLU A 136 -10.10 -18.57 9.92
C GLU A 136 -8.61 -18.37 10.22
N LEU A 137 -7.73 -18.85 9.35
CA LEU A 137 -6.28 -18.83 9.57
C LEU A 137 -5.60 -17.53 9.12
N LEU A 138 -6.11 -16.88 8.08
CA LEU A 138 -5.45 -15.72 7.47
C LEU A 138 -6.06 -14.37 7.85
N HIS A 139 -7.27 -14.35 8.43
CA HIS A 139 -7.93 -13.13 8.87
C HIS A 139 -7.85 -12.95 10.38
N THR A 140 -7.59 -11.72 10.79
CA THR A 140 -7.55 -11.35 12.21
C THR A 140 -8.84 -10.64 12.60
N SER A 141 -9.47 -11.10 13.70
CA SER A 141 -10.59 -10.41 14.33
C SER A 141 -10.07 -9.37 15.33
N TYR A 142 -10.27 -8.09 15.04
CA TYR A 142 -9.85 -7.01 15.92
C TYR A 142 -10.67 -6.90 17.21
N ASN A 143 -11.87 -7.47 17.26
CA ASN A 143 -12.73 -7.44 18.44
C ASN A 143 -12.20 -8.31 19.58
N ALA A 144 -11.50 -9.39 19.28
CA ALA A 144 -10.92 -10.30 20.30
C ALA A 144 -9.70 -9.71 21.03
N ASN A 145 -9.06 -8.69 20.47
CA ASN A 145 -7.82 -8.12 21.03
C ASN A 145 -8.08 -6.97 22.02
N ARG A 146 -9.27 -6.38 22.06
CA ARG A 146 -9.59 -5.30 23.00
C ARG A 146 -9.66 -5.77 24.45
N GLU A 147 -9.97 -7.02 24.69
CA GLU A 147 -10.05 -7.58 26.05
C GLU A 147 -8.68 -7.97 26.61
N LYS A 148 -7.69 -8.23 25.75
CA LYS A 148 -6.33 -8.60 26.16
C LYS A 148 -5.47 -7.43 26.65
N PHE A 149 -5.91 -6.19 26.43
CA PHE A 149 -5.20 -4.96 26.81
C PHE A 149 -5.96 -4.14 27.87
N LYS A 150 -6.84 -4.78 28.61
CA LYS A 150 -7.60 -4.17 29.71
C LYS A 150 -6.98 -4.49 31.09
N ASP A 151 -5.67 -4.44 31.21
CA ASP A 151 -4.98 -4.47 32.51
C ASP A 151 -4.24 -3.15 32.74
#